data_c019b6c859bb08c9c12c4d5be97fd6a5
#
_entry.id   c019b6c859bb08c9c12c4d5be97fd6a5
#
_cell.length_a   1.000
_cell.length_b   1.000
_cell.length_c   1.000
_cell.angle_alpha   90.00
_cell.angle_beta   90.00
_cell.angle_gamma   90.00
#
_symmetry.space_group_name_H-M   'P 1'
#
loop_
_entity.id
_entity.type
_entity.pdbx_description
1 polymer ?
#
loop_
_entity_poly.entity_id
_entity_poly.type
_entity_poly.pdbx_seq_one_letter_code
_entity_poly.pdbx_strand_id
1 'polypeptide(L)'
;MKKLLVTIAILLSVSLTAQVAVFHPVKIPQNQIEKFLEVETNYSQKVAQDAVNKGNLVWWALMKSFNTTADDYNYMWVNVYKDIDATVAPSSNWWTNSEDVVGVKPQLLYDGWSGGKADRRYFYQIKQQIDSGQEGKFVIFNFASPKNVDKVISDSKNHVAPRFKKVMKSAGMTGWGYATKITPQGENYASFMTYDAFNSMSNLMKHLSGEGAAIKSLDLDKLERIDWESRYVLEIVSSTSSN
;
A
#
# COMPACT_ATOMS: atom_id res chain seq x y z
N MET A 1 -17.15 30.85 44.96
CA MET A 1 -17.35 29.56 44.31
C MET A 1 -16.52 29.57 43.03
N LYS A 2 -15.32 28.94 43.06
CA LYS A 2 -14.43 28.85 41.92
C LYS A 2 -14.85 27.66 41.06
N LYS A 3 -15.30 27.91 39.84
CA LYS A 3 -15.60 26.85 38.86
C LYS A 3 -14.28 26.24 38.36
N LEU A 4 -14.02 25.00 38.74
CA LEU A 4 -12.93 24.16 38.26
C LEU A 4 -13.29 23.71 36.85
N LEU A 5 -12.71 24.34 35.82
CA LEU A 5 -12.75 23.88 34.44
C LEU A 5 -11.77 22.71 34.30
N VAL A 6 -12.28 21.49 34.35
CA VAL A 6 -11.52 20.29 34.00
C VAL A 6 -11.49 20.22 32.49
N THR A 7 -10.39 20.67 31.89
CA THR A 7 -10.10 20.44 30.47
C THR A 7 -9.69 18.99 30.31
N ILE A 8 -10.60 18.13 29.87
CA ILE A 8 -10.28 16.78 29.43
C ILE A 8 -9.55 16.94 28.09
N ALA A 9 -8.22 16.90 28.14
CA ALA A 9 -7.42 16.70 26.94
C ALA A 9 -7.68 15.27 26.46
N ILE A 10 -8.59 15.11 25.51
CA ILE A 10 -8.72 13.86 24.75
C ILE A 10 -7.42 13.72 23.97
N LEU A 11 -6.48 12.97 24.54
CA LEU A 11 -5.35 12.41 23.81
C LEU A 11 -5.95 11.43 22.78
N LEU A 12 -6.23 11.94 21.58
CA LEU A 12 -6.32 11.14 20.39
C LEU A 12 -4.92 10.54 20.16
N SER A 13 -4.61 9.49 20.89
CA SER A 13 -3.55 8.56 20.54
C SER A 13 -4.01 7.91 19.24
N VAL A 14 -3.60 8.51 18.12
CA VAL A 14 -3.68 7.86 16.82
C VAL A 14 -2.87 6.58 16.98
N SER A 15 -3.56 5.46 17.11
CA SER A 15 -2.95 4.12 17.13
C SER A 15 -2.40 3.85 15.72
N LEU A 16 -1.23 4.41 15.43
CA LEU A 16 -0.53 4.34 14.15
C LEU A 16 0.11 2.96 13.88
N THR A 17 -0.20 1.91 14.68
CA THR A 17 0.73 0.79 14.76
C THR A 17 0.15 -0.59 14.49
N ALA A 18 -1.06 -0.68 13.98
CA ALA A 18 -1.65 -2.02 13.80
C ALA A 18 -2.00 -2.36 12.36
N GLN A 19 -2.02 -1.39 11.44
CA GLN A 19 -2.46 -1.62 10.06
C GLN A 19 -1.62 -2.68 9.35
N VAL A 20 -2.29 -3.52 8.59
CA VAL A 20 -1.67 -4.57 7.78
C VAL A 20 -2.02 -4.36 6.33
N ALA A 21 -1.00 -4.21 5.50
CA ALA A 21 -1.13 -4.24 4.05
C ALA A 21 -0.99 -5.68 3.53
N VAL A 22 -1.94 -6.11 2.73
CA VAL A 22 -1.96 -7.42 2.08
C VAL A 22 -1.83 -7.21 0.58
N PHE A 23 -0.71 -7.66 0.01
CA PHE A 23 -0.41 -7.60 -1.41
C PHE A 23 -0.76 -8.93 -2.06
N HIS A 24 -1.48 -8.88 -3.16
CA HIS A 24 -1.89 -10.07 -3.91
C HIS A 24 -1.60 -9.87 -5.40
N PRO A 25 -0.39 -10.22 -5.89
CA PRO A 25 -0.02 -10.12 -7.29
C PRO A 25 -0.85 -11.06 -8.16
N VAL A 26 -1.22 -10.60 -9.34
CA VAL A 26 -1.96 -11.40 -10.32
C VAL A 26 -1.44 -11.15 -11.73
N LYS A 27 -1.35 -12.21 -12.51
CA LYS A 27 -1.04 -12.17 -13.93
C LYS A 27 -2.31 -12.37 -14.71
N ILE A 28 -2.74 -11.36 -15.44
CA ILE A 28 -3.92 -11.39 -16.30
C ILE A 28 -3.46 -11.55 -17.76
N PRO A 29 -3.95 -12.57 -18.50
CA PRO A 29 -3.66 -12.72 -19.92
C PRO A 29 -4.10 -11.50 -20.72
N GLN A 30 -3.33 -11.14 -21.74
CA GLN A 30 -3.56 -9.91 -22.53
C GLN A 30 -4.99 -9.83 -23.10
N ASN A 31 -5.54 -10.94 -23.54
CA ASN A 31 -6.88 -11.02 -24.10
C ASN A 31 -8.03 -10.95 -23.07
N GLN A 32 -7.70 -10.87 -21.77
CA GLN A 32 -8.68 -10.78 -20.68
C GLN A 32 -8.57 -9.45 -19.90
N ILE A 33 -7.58 -8.61 -20.21
CA ILE A 33 -7.32 -7.37 -19.47
C ILE A 33 -8.54 -6.45 -19.48
N GLU A 34 -9.21 -6.27 -20.61
CA GLU A 34 -10.37 -5.39 -20.73
C GLU A 34 -11.51 -5.85 -19.81
N LYS A 35 -11.88 -7.13 -19.88
CA LYS A 35 -12.90 -7.72 -19.02
C LYS A 35 -12.51 -7.64 -17.53
N PHE A 36 -11.26 -7.93 -17.21
CA PHE A 36 -10.74 -7.82 -15.85
C PHE A 36 -10.88 -6.40 -15.31
N LEU A 37 -10.43 -5.40 -16.06
CA LEU A 37 -10.53 -4.00 -15.66
C LEU A 37 -11.98 -3.54 -15.52
N GLU A 38 -12.88 -3.97 -16.43
CA GLU A 38 -14.31 -3.68 -16.32
C GLU A 38 -14.89 -4.20 -14.99
N VAL A 39 -14.59 -5.44 -14.62
CA VAL A 39 -15.06 -6.02 -13.36
C VAL A 39 -14.46 -5.29 -12.16
N GLU A 40 -13.17 -5.06 -12.16
CA GLU A 40 -12.48 -4.45 -11.02
C GLU A 40 -12.90 -2.98 -10.78
N THR A 41 -13.09 -2.20 -11.86
CA THR A 41 -13.43 -0.78 -11.73
C THR A 41 -14.92 -0.51 -11.53
N ASN A 42 -15.79 -1.34 -12.09
CA ASN A 42 -17.24 -1.12 -12.02
C ASN A 42 -17.94 -1.84 -10.87
N TYR A 43 -17.35 -2.94 -10.38
CA TYR A 43 -17.95 -3.77 -9.33
C TYR A 43 -17.05 -3.90 -8.11
N SER A 44 -15.83 -4.46 -8.25
CA SER A 44 -14.94 -4.74 -7.11
C SER A 44 -14.61 -3.48 -6.31
N GLN A 45 -14.36 -2.35 -6.98
CA GLN A 45 -14.10 -1.06 -6.31
C GLN A 45 -15.28 -0.60 -5.43
N LYS A 46 -16.53 -0.78 -5.90
CA LYS A 46 -17.72 -0.38 -5.13
C LYS A 46 -17.94 -1.28 -3.91
N VAL A 47 -17.71 -2.60 -4.07
CA VAL A 47 -17.79 -3.55 -2.95
C VAL A 47 -16.69 -3.29 -1.93
N ALA A 48 -15.48 -2.96 -2.40
CA ALA A 48 -14.38 -2.56 -1.52
C ALA A 48 -14.69 -1.24 -0.80
N GLN A 49 -15.31 -0.26 -1.48
CA GLN A 49 -15.72 1.00 -0.83
C GLN A 49 -16.78 0.76 0.26
N ASP A 50 -17.74 -0.11 0.03
CA ASP A 50 -18.71 -0.52 1.07
C ASP A 50 -17.99 -1.17 2.27
N ALA A 51 -17.00 -2.02 2.01
CA ALA A 51 -16.18 -2.63 3.06
C ALA A 51 -15.39 -1.59 3.86
N VAL A 52 -14.86 -0.54 3.20
CA VAL A 52 -14.21 0.61 3.88
C VAL A 52 -15.22 1.37 4.72
N ASN A 53 -16.40 1.68 4.18
CA ASN A 53 -17.45 2.40 4.90
C ASN A 53 -17.94 1.64 6.14
N LYS A 54 -17.92 0.31 6.12
CA LYS A 54 -18.26 -0.59 7.24
C LYS A 54 -17.10 -0.85 8.22
N GLY A 55 -15.89 -0.33 7.93
CA GLY A 55 -14.68 -0.55 8.75
C GLY A 55 -14.07 -1.95 8.63
N ASN A 56 -14.45 -2.73 7.62
CA ASN A 56 -13.87 -4.05 7.32
C ASN A 56 -12.53 -3.92 6.58
N LEU A 57 -12.35 -2.83 5.85
CA LEU A 57 -11.10 -2.38 5.24
C LEU A 57 -10.78 -0.96 5.68
N VAL A 58 -9.50 -0.59 5.64
CA VAL A 58 -9.03 0.80 5.71
C VAL A 58 -8.91 1.38 4.31
N TRP A 59 -8.41 0.58 3.38
CA TRP A 59 -8.19 0.99 2.00
C TRP A 59 -8.05 -0.22 1.08
N TRP A 60 -8.44 -0.04 -0.18
CA TRP A 60 -8.25 -1.01 -1.25
C TRP A 60 -7.75 -0.31 -2.51
N ALA A 61 -6.88 -0.98 -3.27
CA ALA A 61 -6.51 -0.55 -4.61
C ALA A 61 -6.23 -1.72 -5.54
N LEU A 62 -6.54 -1.51 -6.81
CA LEU A 62 -5.98 -2.24 -7.94
C LEU A 62 -4.85 -1.42 -8.53
N MET A 63 -3.69 -2.03 -8.68
CA MET A 63 -2.50 -1.41 -9.27
C MET A 63 -2.05 -2.19 -10.49
N LYS A 64 -1.56 -1.46 -11.50
CA LYS A 64 -0.95 -2.01 -12.72
C LYS A 64 0.56 -1.86 -12.65
N SER A 65 1.28 -2.94 -12.85
CA SER A 65 2.75 -2.92 -12.89
C SER A 65 3.26 -2.21 -14.15
N PHE A 66 4.30 -1.41 -13.99
CA PHE A 66 5.00 -0.73 -15.06
C PHE A 66 6.19 -1.57 -15.53
N ASN A 67 6.44 -1.58 -16.85
CA ASN A 67 7.60 -2.24 -17.46
C ASN A 67 7.70 -3.75 -17.13
N THR A 68 6.61 -4.47 -17.39
CA THR A 68 6.53 -5.92 -17.19
C THR A 68 6.81 -6.70 -18.48
N THR A 69 7.34 -7.91 -18.33
CA THR A 69 7.41 -8.92 -19.38
C THR A 69 6.15 -9.77 -19.41
N ALA A 70 6.03 -10.67 -20.40
CA ALA A 70 4.91 -11.60 -20.48
C ALA A 70 4.84 -12.59 -19.30
N ASP A 71 5.94 -12.78 -18.59
CA ASP A 71 6.03 -13.73 -17.47
C ASP A 71 5.77 -13.09 -16.10
N ASP A 72 5.78 -11.77 -16.02
CA ASP A 72 5.57 -11.03 -14.78
C ASP A 72 4.11 -10.96 -14.36
N TYR A 73 3.87 -10.70 -13.06
CA TYR A 73 2.58 -10.26 -12.55
C TYR A 73 2.35 -8.82 -13.01
N ASN A 74 1.28 -8.60 -13.79
CA ASN A 74 0.99 -7.30 -14.40
C ASN A 74 -0.02 -6.45 -13.61
N TYR A 75 -0.69 -7.06 -12.61
CA TYR A 75 -1.57 -6.35 -11.67
C TYR A 75 -1.33 -6.80 -10.24
N MET A 76 -1.75 -5.98 -9.29
CA MET A 76 -1.69 -6.28 -7.87
C MET A 76 -2.91 -5.68 -7.16
N TRP A 77 -3.61 -6.50 -6.37
CA TRP A 77 -4.54 -5.99 -5.38
C TRP A 77 -3.79 -5.65 -4.10
N VAL A 78 -4.11 -4.50 -3.51
CA VAL A 78 -3.63 -4.10 -2.20
C VAL A 78 -4.83 -3.89 -1.29
N ASN A 79 -4.89 -4.62 -0.19
CA ASN A 79 -5.90 -4.48 0.85
C ASN A 79 -5.22 -4.00 2.12
N VAL A 80 -5.70 -2.91 2.72
CA VAL A 80 -5.20 -2.44 4.02
C VAL A 80 -6.26 -2.68 5.07
N TYR A 81 -5.88 -3.38 6.13
CA TYR A 81 -6.72 -3.69 7.27
C TYR A 81 -6.27 -2.92 8.50
N LYS A 82 -7.17 -2.69 9.46
CA LYS A 82 -6.87 -1.93 10.67
C LYS A 82 -5.86 -2.61 11.60
N ASP A 83 -5.82 -3.97 11.60
CA ASP A 83 -4.95 -4.80 12.44
C ASP A 83 -4.83 -6.23 11.87
N ILE A 84 -4.07 -7.07 12.55
CA ILE A 84 -3.86 -8.49 12.17
C ILE A 84 -5.18 -9.26 12.26
N ASP A 85 -5.96 -9.06 13.30
CA ASP A 85 -7.22 -9.80 13.53
C ASP A 85 -8.21 -9.54 12.39
N ALA A 86 -8.28 -8.30 11.90
CA ALA A 86 -9.11 -7.95 10.76
C ALA A 86 -8.73 -8.69 9.48
N THR A 87 -7.46 -9.08 9.29
CA THR A 87 -7.02 -9.80 8.08
C THR A 87 -7.53 -11.24 8.00
N VAL A 88 -7.88 -11.84 9.13
CA VAL A 88 -8.35 -13.23 9.25
C VAL A 88 -9.81 -13.34 9.68
N ALA A 89 -10.46 -12.22 9.97
CA ALA A 89 -11.88 -12.18 10.31
C ALA A 89 -12.75 -12.62 9.09
N PRO A 90 -13.95 -13.17 9.30
CA PRO A 90 -14.87 -13.48 8.20
C PRO A 90 -15.13 -12.29 7.26
N SER A 91 -15.18 -11.08 7.79
CA SER A 91 -15.33 -9.83 7.04
C SER A 91 -14.15 -9.48 6.12
N SER A 92 -13.01 -10.17 6.26
CA SER A 92 -11.87 -10.00 5.33
C SER A 92 -12.20 -10.51 3.92
N ASN A 93 -13.23 -11.35 3.78
CA ASN A 93 -13.76 -11.82 2.51
C ASN A 93 -14.82 -10.84 1.96
N TRP A 94 -14.53 -9.56 2.01
CA TRP A 94 -15.46 -8.47 1.69
C TRP A 94 -16.12 -8.59 0.30
N TRP A 95 -15.46 -9.18 -0.68
CA TRP A 95 -15.99 -9.38 -2.04
C TRP A 95 -17.20 -10.33 -2.08
N THR A 96 -17.41 -11.17 -1.07
CA THR A 96 -18.58 -12.08 -1.00
C THR A 96 -19.89 -11.33 -0.79
N ASN A 97 -19.83 -10.04 -0.44
CA ASN A 97 -20.98 -9.17 -0.25
C ASN A 97 -21.43 -8.43 -1.54
N SER A 98 -20.91 -8.84 -2.69
CA SER A 98 -21.13 -8.14 -3.96
C SER A 98 -22.61 -8.16 -4.41
N GLU A 99 -23.36 -9.21 -4.10
CA GLU A 99 -24.78 -9.29 -4.46
C GLU A 99 -25.61 -8.22 -3.75
N ASP A 100 -25.34 -7.99 -2.46
CA ASP A 100 -26.01 -6.96 -1.66
C ASP A 100 -25.62 -5.54 -2.06
N VAL A 101 -24.37 -5.33 -2.49
CA VAL A 101 -23.82 -3.98 -2.75
C VAL A 101 -24.07 -3.52 -4.19
N VAL A 102 -23.86 -4.41 -5.16
CA VAL A 102 -23.89 -4.07 -6.60
C VAL A 102 -24.79 -4.98 -7.42
N GLY A 103 -25.54 -5.88 -6.78
CA GLY A 103 -26.52 -6.77 -7.45
C GLY A 103 -25.88 -7.88 -8.28
N VAL A 104 -24.61 -8.19 -8.11
CA VAL A 104 -23.91 -9.26 -8.85
C VAL A 104 -23.36 -10.31 -7.89
N LYS A 105 -23.50 -11.59 -8.27
CA LYS A 105 -22.98 -12.69 -7.46
C LYS A 105 -21.47 -12.64 -7.34
N PRO A 106 -20.88 -13.04 -6.20
CA PRO A 106 -19.43 -13.07 -5.99
C PRO A 106 -18.66 -13.84 -7.08
N GLN A 107 -19.29 -14.86 -7.68
CA GLN A 107 -18.71 -15.63 -8.78
C GLN A 107 -18.37 -14.75 -10.01
N LEU A 108 -19.17 -13.70 -10.29
CA LEU A 108 -18.89 -12.77 -11.39
C LEU A 108 -17.61 -11.97 -11.18
N LEU A 109 -17.33 -11.57 -9.93
CA LEU A 109 -16.04 -10.90 -9.60
C LEU A 109 -14.88 -11.88 -9.80
N TYR A 110 -15.07 -13.13 -9.38
CA TYR A 110 -14.07 -14.18 -9.55
C TYR A 110 -13.83 -14.50 -11.03
N ASP A 111 -14.89 -14.62 -11.81
CA ASP A 111 -14.83 -14.93 -13.25
C ASP A 111 -14.12 -13.83 -14.06
N GLY A 112 -14.09 -12.60 -13.55
CA GLY A 112 -13.36 -11.48 -14.16
C GLY A 112 -11.86 -11.73 -14.32
N TRP A 113 -11.28 -12.59 -13.49
CA TRP A 113 -9.86 -12.94 -13.54
C TRP A 113 -9.59 -14.46 -13.62
N SER A 114 -10.62 -15.27 -13.86
CA SER A 114 -10.53 -16.75 -13.83
C SER A 114 -9.52 -17.36 -14.81
N GLY A 115 -9.14 -16.65 -15.86
CA GLY A 115 -8.06 -17.05 -16.76
C GLY A 115 -6.67 -16.57 -16.32
N GLY A 116 -6.58 -15.80 -15.26
CA GLY A 116 -5.35 -15.29 -14.70
C GLY A 116 -4.68 -16.30 -13.75
N LYS A 117 -3.47 -15.93 -13.31
CA LYS A 117 -2.71 -16.66 -12.30
C LYS A 117 -2.41 -15.72 -11.13
N ALA A 118 -3.01 -15.97 -9.98
CA ALA A 118 -2.68 -15.24 -8.77
C ALA A 118 -1.49 -15.90 -8.05
N ASP A 119 -0.65 -15.07 -7.44
CA ASP A 119 0.37 -15.50 -6.51
C ASP A 119 -0.23 -15.67 -5.10
N ARG A 120 0.59 -16.03 -4.13
CA ARG A 120 0.23 -16.01 -2.72
C ARG A 120 0.02 -14.57 -2.25
N ARG A 121 -0.66 -14.41 -1.14
CA ARG A 121 -0.80 -13.11 -0.47
C ARG A 121 0.41 -12.85 0.42
N TYR A 122 0.89 -11.60 0.42
CA TYR A 122 2.02 -11.13 1.23
C TYR A 122 1.50 -10.13 2.24
N PHE A 123 1.69 -10.40 3.53
CA PHE A 123 1.18 -9.60 4.64
C PHE A 123 2.33 -8.81 5.25
N TYR A 124 2.18 -7.49 5.32
CA TYR A 124 3.13 -6.58 5.92
C TYR A 124 2.46 -5.71 6.98
N GLN A 125 3.05 -5.65 8.16
CA GLN A 125 2.62 -4.73 9.21
C GLN A 125 3.22 -3.36 8.98
N ILE A 126 2.37 -2.36 8.74
CA ILE A 126 2.78 -0.96 8.58
C ILE A 126 3.29 -0.45 9.91
N LYS A 127 4.51 0.08 9.94
CA LYS A 127 5.15 0.62 11.14
C LYS A 127 5.07 2.14 11.21
N GLN A 128 5.12 2.81 10.06
CA GLN A 128 4.93 4.25 9.94
C GLN A 128 4.51 4.62 8.53
N GLN A 129 3.71 5.66 8.44
CA GLN A 129 3.39 6.30 7.16
C GLN A 129 3.29 7.81 7.36
N ILE A 130 3.57 8.55 6.28
CA ILE A 130 3.38 9.99 6.17
C ILE A 130 2.67 10.28 4.86
N ASP A 131 1.87 11.32 4.86
CA ASP A 131 0.99 11.71 3.77
C ASP A 131 1.08 13.22 3.52
N SER A 132 0.95 13.65 2.27
CA SER A 132 0.96 15.06 1.87
C SER A 132 -0.44 15.67 1.80
N GLY A 133 -1.48 14.87 1.93
CA GLY A 133 -2.88 15.25 1.65
C GLY A 133 -3.20 15.35 0.17
N GLN A 134 -2.32 14.87 -0.72
CA GLN A 134 -2.53 14.84 -2.17
C GLN A 134 -2.75 13.41 -2.64
N GLU A 135 -3.55 13.24 -3.69
CA GLU A 135 -3.78 11.93 -4.29
C GLU A 135 -2.53 11.41 -4.99
N GLY A 136 -2.19 10.14 -4.72
CA GLY A 136 -1.12 9.41 -5.39
C GLY A 136 -1.63 8.72 -6.64
N LYS A 137 -0.84 8.77 -7.72
CA LYS A 137 -1.15 8.05 -8.96
C LYS A 137 -0.18 6.90 -9.23
N PHE A 138 1.04 7.04 -8.80
CA PHE A 138 2.10 6.06 -9.00
C PHE A 138 2.77 5.73 -7.68
N VAL A 139 3.22 4.48 -7.53
CA VAL A 139 3.88 4.02 -6.31
C VAL A 139 5.07 3.14 -6.66
N ILE A 140 6.13 3.25 -5.87
CA ILE A 140 7.23 2.30 -5.85
C ILE A 140 7.06 1.47 -4.59
N PHE A 141 7.06 0.15 -4.72
CA PHE A 141 7.28 -0.76 -3.60
C PHE A 141 8.72 -1.26 -3.64
N ASN A 142 9.48 -0.95 -2.60
CA ASN A 142 10.86 -1.35 -2.45
C ASN A 142 10.93 -2.47 -1.41
N PHE A 143 11.53 -3.60 -1.74
CA PHE A 143 11.62 -4.79 -0.90
C PHE A 143 13.08 -5.12 -0.60
N ALA A 144 13.37 -5.45 0.66
CA ALA A 144 14.70 -5.82 1.11
C ALA A 144 14.67 -6.75 2.34
N SER A 145 15.78 -7.44 2.58
CA SER A 145 16.06 -8.18 3.82
C SER A 145 17.31 -7.60 4.48
N PRO A 146 17.21 -6.44 5.15
CA PRO A 146 18.34 -5.79 5.79
C PRO A 146 18.93 -6.68 6.89
N LYS A 147 20.26 -6.69 7.03
CA LYS A 147 20.94 -7.41 8.11
C LYS A 147 20.57 -6.88 9.50
N ASN A 148 20.32 -5.57 9.59
CA ASN A 148 19.94 -4.90 10.84
C ASN A 148 18.59 -4.17 10.63
N VAL A 149 17.50 -4.92 10.71
CA VAL A 149 16.13 -4.39 10.52
C VAL A 149 15.81 -3.30 11.55
N ASP A 150 16.23 -3.45 12.80
CA ASP A 150 15.95 -2.48 13.87
C ASP A 150 16.64 -1.15 13.60
N LYS A 151 17.88 -1.18 13.10
CA LYS A 151 18.59 0.03 12.70
C LYS A 151 17.89 0.73 11.53
N VAL A 152 17.47 -0.03 10.50
CA VAL A 152 16.72 0.51 9.37
C VAL A 152 15.39 1.13 9.80
N ILE A 153 14.66 0.50 10.72
CA ILE A 153 13.42 1.04 11.31
C ILE A 153 13.72 2.36 12.06
N SER A 154 14.78 2.37 12.88
CA SER A 154 15.19 3.56 13.62
C SER A 154 15.57 4.72 12.68
N ASP A 155 16.33 4.45 11.64
CA ASP A 155 16.74 5.45 10.64
C ASP A 155 15.53 5.96 9.84
N SER A 156 14.65 5.05 9.43
CA SER A 156 13.40 5.38 8.74
C SER A 156 12.54 6.34 9.57
N LYS A 157 12.39 6.07 10.85
CA LYS A 157 11.59 6.88 11.78
C LYS A 157 12.25 8.24 12.07
N ASN A 158 13.56 8.25 12.36
CA ASN A 158 14.22 9.41 12.96
C ASN A 158 14.87 10.32 11.91
N HIS A 159 15.22 9.78 10.74
CA HIS A 159 15.96 10.50 9.70
C HIS A 159 15.18 10.61 8.40
N VAL A 160 14.60 9.52 7.87
CA VAL A 160 13.93 9.54 6.57
C VAL A 160 12.57 10.23 6.65
N ALA A 161 11.67 9.78 7.52
CA ALA A 161 10.30 10.29 7.62
C ALA A 161 10.25 11.83 7.85
N PRO A 162 11.03 12.42 8.78
CA PRO A 162 11.01 13.87 8.99
C PRO A 162 11.50 14.65 7.76
N ARG A 163 12.50 14.14 7.04
CA ARG A 163 13.03 14.77 5.84
C ARG A 163 12.04 14.71 4.70
N PHE A 164 11.48 13.53 4.44
CA PHE A 164 10.47 13.35 3.41
C PHE A 164 9.24 14.21 3.68
N LYS A 165 8.72 14.21 4.91
CA LYS A 165 7.57 15.04 5.29
C LYS A 165 7.79 16.52 4.97
N LYS A 166 9.02 17.03 5.13
CA LYS A 166 9.35 18.43 4.86
C LYS A 166 9.35 18.77 3.37
N VAL A 167 9.78 17.84 2.50
CA VAL A 167 9.99 18.11 1.08
C VAL A 167 8.99 17.40 0.15
N MET A 168 8.10 16.53 0.68
CA MET A 168 7.28 15.66 -0.14
C MET A 168 6.41 16.43 -1.14
N LYS A 169 5.80 17.55 -0.75
CA LYS A 169 4.97 18.35 -1.67
C LYS A 169 5.78 18.89 -2.86
N SER A 170 6.96 19.45 -2.60
CA SER A 170 7.84 19.98 -3.65
C SER A 170 8.47 18.87 -4.49
N ALA A 171 8.63 17.67 -3.94
CA ALA A 171 9.10 16.49 -4.66
C ALA A 171 8.00 15.80 -5.50
N GLY A 172 6.74 16.24 -5.41
CA GLY A 172 5.59 15.56 -5.99
C GLY A 172 5.32 14.19 -5.35
N MET A 173 5.85 13.96 -4.16
CA MET A 173 5.59 12.77 -3.35
C MET A 173 4.28 12.95 -2.59
N THR A 174 3.40 11.97 -2.65
CA THR A 174 2.07 12.04 -2.04
C THR A 174 1.98 11.23 -0.77
N GLY A 175 2.77 10.17 -0.66
CA GLY A 175 2.84 9.31 0.52
C GLY A 175 4.17 8.59 0.62
N TRP A 176 4.54 8.21 1.83
CA TRP A 176 5.67 7.34 2.12
C TRP A 176 5.42 6.55 3.40
N GLY A 177 5.90 5.34 3.43
CA GLY A 177 5.86 4.54 4.63
C GLY A 177 6.75 3.32 4.56
N TYR A 178 6.84 2.60 5.69
CA TYR A 178 7.56 1.34 5.76
C TYR A 178 6.81 0.32 6.59
N ALA A 179 7.08 -0.95 6.28
CA ALA A 179 6.41 -2.09 6.88
C ALA A 179 7.37 -3.27 7.04
N THR A 180 7.06 -4.15 7.98
CA THR A 180 7.76 -5.42 8.19
C THR A 180 6.88 -6.60 7.84
N LYS A 181 7.47 -7.65 7.28
CA LYS A 181 6.73 -8.84 6.86
C LYS A 181 6.16 -9.63 8.03
N ILE A 182 4.90 -10.04 7.89
CA ILE A 182 4.24 -10.99 8.78
C ILE A 182 4.33 -12.40 8.18
N THR A 183 3.91 -12.56 6.90
CA THR A 183 3.91 -13.84 6.19
C THR A 183 3.88 -13.63 4.66
N PRO A 184 4.46 -14.54 3.83
CA PRO A 184 5.33 -15.64 4.24
C PRO A 184 6.68 -15.17 4.77
N GLN A 185 7.34 -15.99 5.58
CA GLN A 185 8.68 -15.74 6.09
C GLN A 185 9.68 -16.73 5.48
N GLY A 186 10.96 -16.40 5.55
CA GLY A 186 12.06 -17.21 5.02
C GLY A 186 12.99 -16.41 4.09
N GLU A 187 14.10 -17.02 3.70
CA GLU A 187 15.19 -16.37 2.95
C GLU A 187 14.75 -15.80 1.59
N ASN A 188 13.71 -16.37 0.98
CA ASN A 188 13.20 -15.92 -0.32
C ASN A 188 12.15 -14.80 -0.23
N TYR A 189 11.93 -14.22 0.95
CA TYR A 189 10.88 -13.25 1.17
C TYR A 189 11.42 -12.04 1.92
N ALA A 190 11.48 -10.91 1.25
CA ALA A 190 11.92 -9.64 1.83
C ALA A 190 11.23 -9.37 3.18
N SER A 191 12.02 -9.18 4.24
CA SER A 191 11.51 -8.98 5.60
C SER A 191 11.05 -7.54 5.88
N PHE A 192 11.47 -6.60 5.03
CA PHE A 192 11.24 -5.17 5.13
C PHE A 192 10.79 -4.61 3.78
N MET A 193 9.93 -3.60 3.81
CA MET A 193 9.57 -2.84 2.63
C MET A 193 9.37 -1.37 2.94
N THR A 194 9.56 -0.52 1.91
CA THR A 194 9.03 0.84 1.88
C THR A 194 8.08 1.01 0.69
N TYR A 195 7.20 2.01 0.77
CA TYR A 195 6.49 2.51 -0.39
C TYR A 195 6.71 4.00 -0.54
N ASP A 196 6.84 4.45 -1.77
CA ASP A 196 7.01 5.85 -2.16
C ASP A 196 5.94 6.18 -3.21
N ALA A 197 4.93 6.99 -2.83
CA ALA A 197 3.83 7.36 -3.70
C ALA A 197 4.04 8.75 -4.32
N PHE A 198 3.65 8.92 -5.59
CA PHE A 198 3.87 10.13 -6.38
C PHE A 198 2.64 10.51 -7.17
N ASN A 199 2.49 11.81 -7.45
CA ASN A 199 1.44 12.36 -8.31
C ASN A 199 1.75 12.19 -9.81
N SER A 200 3.00 11.92 -10.21
CA SER A 200 3.39 11.74 -11.61
C SER A 200 4.53 10.74 -11.78
N MET A 201 4.55 10.06 -12.93
CA MET A 201 5.62 9.15 -13.31
C MET A 201 6.97 9.88 -13.41
N SER A 202 6.99 11.13 -13.87
CA SER A 202 8.23 11.91 -13.96
C SER A 202 8.88 12.14 -12.59
N ASN A 203 8.09 12.48 -11.56
CA ASN A 203 8.60 12.66 -10.21
C ASN A 203 9.08 11.33 -9.60
N LEU A 204 8.37 10.25 -9.87
CA LEU A 204 8.76 8.90 -9.49
C LEU A 204 10.10 8.51 -10.14
N MET A 205 10.26 8.70 -11.44
CA MET A 205 11.51 8.34 -12.14
C MET A 205 12.69 9.18 -11.67
N LYS A 206 12.50 10.49 -11.39
CA LYS A 206 13.53 11.33 -10.75
C LYS A 206 13.92 10.82 -9.37
N HIS A 207 12.96 10.30 -8.60
CA HIS A 207 13.24 9.69 -7.30
C HIS A 207 14.11 8.44 -7.45
N LEU A 208 13.76 7.55 -8.39
CA LEU A 208 14.54 6.32 -8.65
C LEU A 208 15.94 6.60 -9.18
N SER A 209 16.13 7.65 -9.98
CA SER A 209 17.46 8.06 -10.48
C SER A 209 18.35 8.76 -9.44
N GLY A 210 17.81 9.02 -8.23
CA GLY A 210 18.53 9.79 -7.19
C GLY A 210 18.46 11.31 -7.41
N GLU A 211 17.79 11.79 -8.46
CA GLU A 211 17.66 13.23 -8.74
C GLU A 211 16.50 13.89 -8.00
N GLY A 212 15.59 13.08 -7.44
CA GLY A 212 14.41 13.55 -6.71
C GLY A 212 14.77 14.35 -5.46
N ALA A 213 14.01 15.43 -5.20
CA ALA A 213 14.26 16.32 -4.05
C ALA A 213 14.16 15.56 -2.70
N ALA A 214 13.34 14.52 -2.61
CA ALA A 214 13.23 13.69 -1.42
C ALA A 214 14.55 12.95 -1.14
N ILE A 215 15.10 12.25 -2.14
CA ILE A 215 16.38 11.53 -1.99
C ILE A 215 17.53 12.52 -1.69
N LYS A 216 17.61 13.62 -2.42
CA LYS A 216 18.65 14.66 -2.20
C LYS A 216 18.56 15.31 -0.81
N SER A 217 17.44 15.21 -0.13
CA SER A 217 17.27 15.73 1.23
C SER A 217 17.89 14.83 2.30
N LEU A 218 18.22 13.58 1.97
CA LEU A 218 18.77 12.60 2.88
C LEU A 218 20.31 12.74 3.00
N ASP A 219 20.81 12.49 4.19
CA ASP A 219 22.24 12.29 4.47
C ASP A 219 22.47 10.77 4.47
N LEU A 220 22.72 10.22 3.27
CA LEU A 220 22.82 8.78 3.06
C LEU A 220 23.95 8.12 3.84
N ASP A 221 25.05 8.86 4.16
CA ASP A 221 26.17 8.35 4.91
C ASP A 221 25.82 8.04 6.38
N LYS A 222 24.72 8.62 6.88
CA LYS A 222 24.23 8.38 8.26
C LYS A 222 23.20 7.26 8.35
N LEU A 223 22.74 6.74 7.22
CA LEU A 223 21.69 5.72 7.19
C LEU A 223 22.31 4.33 7.04
N GLU A 224 21.66 3.34 7.64
CA GLU A 224 21.97 1.95 7.35
C GLU A 224 21.74 1.67 5.87
N ARG A 225 22.73 1.09 5.22
CA ARG A 225 22.64 0.75 3.80
C ARG A 225 21.62 -0.35 3.60
N ILE A 226 20.71 -0.12 2.67
CA ILE A 226 19.72 -1.10 2.25
C ILE A 226 20.05 -1.54 0.82
N ASP A 227 20.33 -2.83 0.65
CA ASP A 227 20.45 -3.45 -0.66
C ASP A 227 19.06 -3.94 -1.06
N TRP A 228 18.42 -3.20 -1.96
CA TRP A 228 17.06 -3.50 -2.41
C TRP A 228 17.06 -4.75 -3.30
N GLU A 229 16.33 -5.79 -2.90
CA GLU A 229 16.15 -7.03 -3.65
C GLU A 229 15.29 -6.82 -4.90
N SER A 230 14.25 -5.98 -4.75
CA SER A 230 13.37 -5.63 -5.85
C SER A 230 12.69 -4.28 -5.62
N ARG A 231 12.40 -3.60 -6.74
CA ARG A 231 11.64 -2.36 -6.77
C ARG A 231 10.60 -2.42 -7.86
N TYR A 232 9.33 -2.40 -7.46
CA TYR A 232 8.21 -2.44 -8.38
C TYR A 232 7.60 -1.06 -8.52
N VAL A 233 7.47 -0.60 -9.77
CA VAL A 233 6.76 0.62 -10.11
C VAL A 233 5.36 0.25 -10.54
N LEU A 234 4.35 0.86 -9.93
CA LEU A 234 2.95 0.58 -10.23
C LEU A 234 2.15 1.88 -10.42
N GLU A 235 1.14 1.80 -11.27
CA GLU A 235 0.12 2.81 -11.43
C GLU A 235 -1.13 2.38 -10.66
N ILE A 236 -1.73 3.28 -9.87
CA ILE A 236 -3.02 3.05 -9.23
C ILE A 236 -4.11 3.18 -10.28
N VAL A 237 -4.74 2.07 -10.64
CA VAL A 237 -5.82 1.98 -11.65
C VAL A 237 -7.16 2.36 -11.04
N SER A 238 -7.41 1.86 -9.84
CA SER A 238 -8.63 2.10 -9.08
C SER A 238 -8.35 1.97 -7.59
N SER A 239 -9.01 2.77 -6.78
CA SER A 239 -8.89 2.69 -5.32
C SER A 239 -10.16 3.15 -4.62
N THR A 240 -10.28 2.82 -3.35
CA THR A 240 -11.30 3.40 -2.47
C THR A 240 -10.81 4.74 -1.94
N SER A 241 -11.77 5.64 -1.63
CA SER A 241 -11.48 6.78 -0.77
C SER A 241 -11.27 6.30 0.67
N SER A 242 -10.33 6.91 1.38
CA SER A 242 -10.21 6.78 2.83
C SER A 242 -11.30 7.60 3.51
N ASN A 243 -11.93 7.05 4.54
CA ASN A 243 -12.86 7.79 5.42
C ASN A 243 -12.09 8.77 6.31
#